data_ab0f05ca4187a4bf94ffba8b2a4742a9
#
_entry.id   ab0f05ca4187a4bf94ffba8b2a4742a9
#
_cell.length_a   1.000
_cell.length_b   1.000
_cell.length_c   1.000
_cell.angle_alpha   90.00
_cell.angle_beta   90.00
_cell.angle_gamma   90.00
#
_symmetry.space_group_name_H-M   'P 1'
#
loop_
_entity.id
_entity.type
_entity.pdbx_description
1 polymer ?
#
loop_
_entity_poly.entity_id
_entity_poly.type
_entity_poly.pdbx_seq_one_letter_code
_entity_poly.pdbx_strand_id
1 'polypeptide(L)'
;MHSIARILVVVLLMCCAASGSKAQSGNYDVFVPISKYITQGNADALSAWFSDNLDITVLSKGGNSSKVQAKQILHSFFSMHTPRSFEITYTAGRANMKYALGNLNAGGETYLVTIFVYCSDDKNQIQQFKIERVQ
;
A
#
# COMPACT_ATOMS: atom_id res chain seq x y z
N MET A 1 -19.13 37.99 32.88
CA MET A 1 -17.84 38.01 32.66
C MET A 1 -17.10 36.75 32.83
N HIS A 2 -17.31 36.18 33.87
CA HIS A 2 -16.67 34.98 34.04
C HIS A 2 -16.96 34.02 32.98
N SER A 3 -17.98 34.15 32.34
CA SER A 3 -18.36 33.18 31.42
C SER A 3 -17.41 33.17 30.25
N ILE A 4 -16.77 34.19 30.01
CA ILE A 4 -15.89 34.31 28.96
C ILE A 4 -14.78 33.33 29.03
N ALA A 5 -14.21 33.21 30.10
CA ALA A 5 -13.10 32.34 30.26
C ALA A 5 -13.33 30.94 29.80
N ARG A 6 -14.43 30.45 30.07
CA ARG A 6 -14.65 29.11 29.72
C ARG A 6 -14.64 28.91 28.32
N ILE A 7 -15.16 29.76 27.61
CA ILE A 7 -15.25 29.66 26.24
C ILE A 7 -13.96 29.50 25.60
N LEU A 8 -13.01 30.20 26.02
CA LEU A 8 -11.76 30.14 25.46
C LEU A 8 -11.15 28.82 25.55
N VAL A 9 -11.27 28.27 26.60
CA VAL A 9 -10.72 27.01 26.86
C VAL A 9 -11.11 26.00 25.88
N VAL A 10 -12.30 25.98 25.62
CA VAL A 10 -12.82 25.03 24.73
C VAL A 10 -12.21 25.09 23.38
N VAL A 11 -12.12 26.21 22.88
CA VAL A 11 -11.60 26.40 21.60
C VAL A 11 -10.26 25.80 21.44
N LEU A 12 -9.47 25.91 22.37
CA LEU A 12 -8.19 25.40 22.32
C LEU A 12 -8.07 23.99 22.04
N LEU A 13 -8.83 23.28 22.67
CA LEU A 13 -8.79 21.90 22.51
C LEU A 13 -8.89 21.33 21.17
N MET A 14 -9.81 21.64 20.47
CA MET A 14 -10.02 21.03 19.24
C MET A 14 -8.94 21.22 18.30
N CYS A 15 -8.35 22.28 18.32
CA CYS A 15 -7.35 22.56 17.37
C CYS A 15 -6.27 21.55 17.39
N CYS A 16 -5.81 21.24 18.47
CA CYS A 16 -4.73 20.36 18.58
C CYS A 16 -4.98 19.02 18.06
N ALA A 17 -6.01 18.52 18.44
CA ALA A 17 -6.33 17.19 18.07
C ALA A 17 -6.34 17.01 16.59
N ALA A 18 -6.92 17.86 15.96
CA ALA A 18 -7.05 17.77 14.55
C ALA A 18 -5.77 17.72 13.81
N SER A 19 -4.89 18.57 14.09
CA SER A 19 -3.70 18.63 13.32
C SER A 19 -2.83 17.43 13.48
N GLY A 20 -2.76 16.91 14.60
CA GLY A 20 -1.91 15.77 14.82
C GLY A 20 -2.23 14.59 13.97
N SER A 21 -3.43 14.24 13.90
CA SER A 21 -3.79 13.07 13.18
C SER A 21 -3.57 13.18 11.72
N LYS A 22 -3.83 14.28 11.14
CA LYS A 22 -3.63 14.41 9.76
C LYS A 22 -2.24 14.23 9.31
N ALA A 23 -1.33 14.74 10.02
CA ALA A 23 0.04 14.67 9.63
C ALA A 23 0.51 13.25 9.44
N GLN A 24 0.02 12.35 10.22
CA GLN A 24 0.47 11.02 10.11
C GLN A 24 -0.09 10.23 9.00
N SER A 25 -1.32 10.45 8.69
CA SER A 25 -1.96 9.64 7.67
C SER A 25 -1.38 9.92 6.30
N GLY A 26 -0.79 11.07 6.07
CA GLY A 26 -0.25 11.38 4.77
C GLY A 26 0.96 10.56 4.38
N ASN A 27 1.62 9.95 5.35
CA ASN A 27 2.82 9.22 5.08
C ASN A 27 2.64 7.97 4.26
N TYR A 28 1.45 7.47 4.14
CA TYR A 28 1.21 6.22 3.42
C TYR A 28 0.35 6.40 2.18
N ASP A 29 0.25 7.62 1.69
CA ASP A 29 -0.57 7.90 0.52
C ASP A 29 -0.07 7.19 -0.73
N VAL A 30 1.18 6.77 -0.75
CA VAL A 30 1.73 6.05 -1.88
C VAL A 30 0.95 4.75 -2.12
N PHE A 31 0.33 4.20 -1.10
CA PHE A 31 -0.41 2.96 -1.25
C PHE A 31 -1.81 3.14 -1.83
N VAL A 32 -2.29 4.36 -1.95
CA VAL A 32 -3.63 4.58 -2.51
C VAL A 32 -3.71 4.13 -3.98
N PRO A 33 -2.84 4.61 -4.86
CA PRO A 33 -2.91 4.15 -6.25
C PRO A 33 -2.50 2.69 -6.37
N ILE A 34 -1.57 2.22 -5.56
CA ILE A 34 -1.14 0.83 -5.61
C ILE A 34 -2.32 -0.09 -5.28
N SER A 35 -3.08 0.24 -4.24
CA SER A 35 -4.25 -0.54 -3.86
C SER A 35 -5.29 -0.56 -4.97
N LYS A 36 -5.46 0.55 -5.63
CA LYS A 36 -6.42 0.65 -6.71
C LYS A 36 -6.05 -0.30 -7.84
N TYR A 37 -4.78 -0.32 -8.22
CA TYR A 37 -4.34 -1.17 -9.31
C TYR A 37 -4.41 -2.65 -8.94
N ILE A 38 -4.16 -2.99 -7.69
CA ILE A 38 -4.30 -4.37 -7.23
C ILE A 38 -5.77 -4.79 -7.32
N THR A 39 -6.67 -3.94 -6.88
CA THR A 39 -8.10 -4.24 -6.92
C THR A 39 -8.57 -4.43 -8.36
N GLN A 40 -7.99 -3.70 -9.28
CA GLN A 40 -8.36 -3.80 -10.68
C GLN A 40 -7.64 -4.95 -11.40
N GLY A 41 -6.65 -5.55 -10.77
CA GLY A 41 -5.84 -6.58 -11.41
C GLY A 41 -5.01 -5.99 -12.54
N ASN A 42 -4.61 -4.73 -12.41
CA ASN A 42 -3.92 -4.03 -13.49
C ASN A 42 -2.41 -4.15 -13.31
N ALA A 43 -1.86 -5.22 -13.84
CA ALA A 43 -0.43 -5.49 -13.74
C ALA A 43 0.39 -4.44 -14.49
N ASP A 44 -0.13 -3.90 -15.57
CA ASP A 44 0.58 -2.88 -16.33
C ASP A 44 0.79 -1.62 -15.48
N ALA A 45 -0.26 -1.14 -14.85
CA ALA A 45 -0.17 0.06 -14.04
C ALA A 45 0.73 -0.17 -12.82
N LEU A 46 0.63 -1.35 -12.21
CA LEU A 46 1.48 -1.68 -11.09
C LEU A 46 2.94 -1.70 -11.50
N SER A 47 3.23 -2.23 -12.68
CA SER A 47 4.61 -2.36 -13.11
C SER A 47 5.29 -1.01 -13.32
N ALA A 48 4.52 0.02 -13.54
CA ALA A 48 5.09 1.36 -13.68
C ALA A 48 5.74 1.81 -12.37
N TRP A 49 5.33 1.21 -11.25
CA TRP A 49 5.87 1.54 -9.94
C TRP A 49 7.03 0.61 -9.54
N PHE A 50 7.36 -0.38 -10.35
CA PHE A 50 8.40 -1.34 -9.99
C PHE A 50 9.79 -0.76 -10.15
N SER A 51 10.69 -1.17 -9.27
CA SER A 51 12.12 -0.93 -9.47
C SER A 51 12.56 -1.75 -10.68
N ASP A 52 13.69 -1.42 -11.26
CA ASP A 52 14.20 -2.17 -12.41
C ASP A 52 14.42 -3.62 -12.05
N ASN A 53 14.82 -3.88 -10.82
CA ASN A 53 14.90 -5.22 -10.29
C ASN A 53 14.19 -5.22 -8.96
N LEU A 54 13.36 -6.21 -8.72
CA LEU A 54 12.61 -6.28 -7.48
C LEU A 54 12.41 -7.73 -7.08
N ASP A 55 12.07 -7.92 -5.83
CA ASP A 55 11.79 -9.24 -5.33
C ASP A 55 10.28 -9.44 -5.42
N ILE A 56 9.86 -10.30 -6.34
CA ILE A 56 8.45 -10.60 -6.47
C ILE A 56 8.23 -12.10 -6.31
N THR A 57 7.33 -12.47 -5.43
CA THR A 57 7.01 -13.87 -5.20
C THR A 57 5.50 -14.00 -5.17
N VAL A 58 4.98 -14.86 -6.02
CA VAL A 58 3.55 -15.10 -6.10
C VAL A 58 3.32 -16.59 -5.93
N LEU A 59 2.70 -16.96 -4.83
CA LEU A 59 2.41 -18.36 -4.50
C LEU A 59 3.67 -19.23 -4.59
N SER A 60 4.74 -18.74 -3.99
CA SER A 60 6.04 -19.42 -3.94
C SER A 60 6.83 -19.44 -5.24
N LYS A 61 6.36 -18.74 -6.25
CA LYS A 61 7.09 -18.66 -7.50
C LYS A 61 7.65 -17.26 -7.69
N GLY A 62 8.83 -17.16 -8.24
CA GLY A 62 9.45 -15.88 -8.50
C GLY A 62 10.75 -15.72 -7.76
N GLY A 63 11.03 -14.53 -7.32
CA GLY A 63 12.26 -14.15 -6.64
C GLY A 63 12.72 -12.85 -7.22
N ASN A 64 14.05 -12.68 -7.32
CA ASN A 64 14.59 -11.44 -7.87
C ASN A 64 14.30 -11.41 -9.37
N SER A 65 13.57 -10.43 -9.81
CA SER A 65 13.07 -10.37 -11.19
C SER A 65 13.24 -9.00 -11.78
N SER A 66 13.31 -8.94 -13.09
CA SER A 66 13.29 -7.65 -13.77
C SER A 66 11.87 -7.12 -13.74
N LYS A 67 11.72 -5.84 -14.03
CA LYS A 67 10.42 -5.21 -14.10
C LYS A 67 9.49 -5.94 -15.08
N VAL A 68 10.01 -6.32 -16.22
CA VAL A 68 9.21 -7.00 -17.23
C VAL A 68 8.77 -8.39 -16.77
N GLN A 69 9.66 -9.14 -16.14
CA GLN A 69 9.30 -10.44 -15.64
C GLN A 69 8.28 -10.34 -14.52
N ALA A 70 8.46 -9.38 -13.63
CA ALA A 70 7.54 -9.18 -12.53
C ALA A 70 6.14 -8.85 -13.05
N LYS A 71 6.06 -8.03 -14.08
CA LYS A 71 4.80 -7.67 -14.67
C LYS A 71 4.10 -8.92 -15.21
N GLN A 72 4.84 -9.79 -15.87
CA GLN A 72 4.26 -10.99 -16.42
C GLN A 72 3.79 -11.97 -15.34
N ILE A 73 4.54 -12.08 -14.27
CA ILE A 73 4.15 -12.93 -13.16
C ILE A 73 2.81 -12.46 -12.59
N LEU A 74 2.68 -11.15 -12.39
CA LEU A 74 1.44 -10.61 -11.85
C LEU A 74 0.29 -10.73 -12.85
N HIS A 75 0.57 -10.49 -14.11
CA HIS A 75 -0.44 -10.59 -15.14
C HIS A 75 -1.02 -12.01 -15.16
N SER A 76 -0.18 -13.00 -15.07
CA SER A 76 -0.62 -14.38 -15.01
C SER A 76 -1.48 -14.65 -13.79
N PHE A 77 -1.05 -14.17 -12.63
CA PHE A 77 -1.82 -14.38 -11.41
C PHE A 77 -3.20 -13.75 -11.52
N PHE A 78 -3.27 -12.49 -11.96
CA PHE A 78 -4.55 -11.80 -12.05
C PHE A 78 -5.48 -12.40 -13.10
N SER A 79 -4.91 -13.00 -14.13
CA SER A 79 -5.71 -13.65 -15.15
C SER A 79 -6.40 -14.90 -14.61
N MET A 80 -5.72 -15.59 -13.74
CA MET A 80 -6.26 -16.82 -13.16
C MET A 80 -7.04 -16.58 -11.88
N HIS A 81 -6.77 -15.47 -11.21
CA HIS A 81 -7.41 -15.15 -9.94
C HIS A 81 -7.89 -13.71 -10.00
N THR A 82 -9.10 -13.53 -10.49
CA THR A 82 -9.63 -12.19 -10.69
C THR A 82 -9.83 -11.47 -9.36
N PRO A 83 -9.18 -10.32 -9.15
CA PRO A 83 -9.32 -9.59 -7.91
C PRO A 83 -10.74 -9.06 -7.73
N ARG A 84 -11.23 -9.12 -6.51
CA ARG A 84 -12.52 -8.57 -6.15
C ARG A 84 -12.38 -7.44 -5.19
N SER A 85 -11.46 -7.55 -4.24
CA SER A 85 -11.23 -6.49 -3.27
C SER A 85 -9.83 -6.60 -2.71
N PHE A 86 -9.29 -5.49 -2.29
CA PHE A 86 -8.00 -5.46 -1.63
C PHE A 86 -8.07 -4.43 -0.52
N GLU A 87 -7.67 -4.81 0.67
CA GLU A 87 -7.72 -3.91 1.80
C GLU A 87 -6.41 -3.95 2.56
N ILE A 88 -5.78 -2.80 2.76
CA ILE A 88 -4.56 -2.73 3.54
C ILE A 88 -4.93 -2.79 5.01
N THR A 89 -4.29 -3.68 5.74
CA THR A 89 -4.57 -3.90 7.15
C THR A 89 -3.45 -3.42 8.05
N TYR A 90 -2.29 -3.15 7.51
CA TYR A 90 -1.17 -2.72 8.33
C TYR A 90 -0.18 -1.93 7.50
N THR A 91 0.32 -0.83 8.03
CA THR A 91 1.38 -0.07 7.39
C THR A 91 2.45 0.27 8.40
N ALA A 92 3.67 0.38 7.94
CA ALA A 92 4.78 0.75 8.78
C ALA A 92 5.88 1.34 7.91
N GLY A 93 6.91 1.87 8.52
CA GLY A 93 8.06 2.33 7.77
C GLY A 93 8.55 3.69 8.18
N ARG A 94 9.42 4.22 7.36
CA ARG A 94 10.05 5.52 7.58
C ARG A 94 9.81 6.38 6.36
N ALA A 95 10.41 7.56 6.35
CA ALA A 95 10.22 8.47 5.23
C ALA A 95 10.60 7.85 3.90
N ASN A 96 11.68 7.08 3.85
CA ASN A 96 12.18 6.54 2.60
C ASN A 96 11.84 5.07 2.34
N MET A 97 11.26 4.38 3.29
CA MET A 97 10.88 2.99 3.09
C MET A 97 9.52 2.73 3.73
N LYS A 98 8.57 2.35 2.92
CA LYS A 98 7.21 2.11 3.38
C LYS A 98 6.81 0.66 3.15
N TYR A 99 6.03 0.16 4.05
CA TYR A 99 5.66 -1.27 4.05
C TYR A 99 4.16 -1.38 4.28
N ALA A 100 3.52 -2.24 3.57
CA ALA A 100 2.09 -2.49 3.76
C ALA A 100 1.78 -3.97 3.66
N LEU A 101 0.82 -4.38 4.47
CA LEU A 101 0.25 -5.71 4.38
C LEU A 101 -1.22 -5.52 4.06
N GLY A 102 -1.76 -6.36 3.25
CA GLY A 102 -3.18 -6.29 2.93
C GLY A 102 -3.77 -7.63 2.57
N ASN A 103 -5.07 -7.70 2.59
CA ASN A 103 -5.81 -8.90 2.23
C ASN A 103 -6.41 -8.72 0.85
N LEU A 104 -6.09 -9.62 -0.04
CA LEU A 104 -6.60 -9.62 -1.39
C LEU A 104 -7.60 -10.77 -1.55
N ASN A 105 -8.80 -10.45 -1.97
CA ASN A 105 -9.79 -11.48 -2.30
C ASN A 105 -9.75 -11.59 -3.81
N ALA A 106 -9.36 -12.74 -4.31
CA ALA A 106 -9.24 -12.96 -5.75
C ALA A 106 -9.62 -14.40 -6.07
N GLY A 107 -10.48 -14.56 -7.05
CA GLY A 107 -10.91 -15.89 -7.45
C GLY A 107 -11.60 -16.68 -6.35
N GLY A 108 -12.17 -16.01 -5.41
CA GLY A 108 -12.86 -16.68 -4.31
C GLY A 108 -11.99 -17.09 -3.14
N GLU A 109 -10.71 -16.74 -3.17
CA GLU A 109 -9.80 -17.04 -2.08
C GLU A 109 -9.17 -15.77 -1.53
N THR A 110 -8.67 -15.83 -0.32
CA THR A 110 -8.01 -14.70 0.31
C THR A 110 -6.51 -14.91 0.33
N TYR A 111 -5.79 -13.88 -0.05
CA TYR A 111 -4.34 -13.90 -0.08
C TYR A 111 -3.78 -12.77 0.76
N LEU A 112 -2.60 -12.98 1.31
CA LEU A 112 -1.89 -11.92 2.02
C LEU A 112 -0.90 -11.30 1.04
N VAL A 113 -0.96 -9.99 0.91
CA VAL A 113 -0.06 -9.26 0.02
C VAL A 113 0.87 -8.41 0.85
N THR A 114 2.16 -8.49 0.55
CA THR A 114 3.19 -7.70 1.22
C THR A 114 3.82 -6.79 0.18
N ILE A 115 3.94 -5.52 0.50
CA ILE A 115 4.49 -4.54 -0.42
C ILE A 115 5.52 -3.67 0.28
N PHE A 116 6.72 -3.59 -0.30
CA PHE A 116 7.72 -2.65 0.17
C PHE A 116 7.96 -1.63 -0.92
N VAL A 117 7.92 -0.34 -0.56
CA VAL A 117 8.13 0.74 -1.49
C VAL A 117 9.29 1.60 -1.00
N TYR A 118 10.23 1.86 -1.88
CA TYR A 118 11.30 2.79 -1.58
C TYR A 118 10.83 4.16 -2.07
N CYS A 119 10.85 5.15 -1.20
CA CYS A 119 10.37 6.47 -1.52
C CYS A 119 11.55 7.44 -1.55
N SER A 120 11.80 8.04 -2.70
CA SER A 120 12.81 9.07 -2.79
C SER A 120 12.11 10.37 -3.13
N ASP A 121 12.85 11.47 -3.24
CA ASP A 121 12.24 12.78 -3.44
C ASP A 121 11.35 12.86 -4.65
N ASP A 122 11.76 12.25 -5.72
CA ASP A 122 11.03 12.40 -6.97
C ASP A 122 10.40 11.11 -7.49
N LYS A 123 10.55 10.02 -6.81
CA LYS A 123 9.83 8.81 -7.24
C LYS A 123 9.71 7.75 -6.18
N ASN A 124 8.72 6.93 -6.36
CA ASN A 124 8.44 5.83 -5.44
C ASN A 124 8.53 4.55 -6.25
N GLN A 125 9.24 3.56 -5.71
CA GLN A 125 9.44 2.31 -6.44
C GLN A 125 9.14 1.11 -5.56
N ILE A 126 8.38 0.17 -6.08
CA ILE A 126 8.09 -1.07 -5.38
C ILE A 126 9.31 -1.95 -5.50
N GLN A 127 9.88 -2.35 -4.37
CA GLN A 127 11.05 -3.19 -4.33
C GLN A 127 10.76 -4.61 -3.91
N GLN A 128 9.60 -4.83 -3.31
CA GLN A 128 9.18 -6.18 -2.97
C GLN A 128 7.67 -6.28 -3.09
N PHE A 129 7.20 -7.36 -3.67
CA PHE A 129 5.77 -7.61 -3.83
C PHE A 129 5.57 -9.11 -3.66
N LYS A 130 4.78 -9.48 -2.68
CA LYS A 130 4.60 -10.90 -2.37
C LYS A 130 3.14 -11.22 -2.18
N ILE A 131 2.68 -12.29 -2.80
CA ILE A 131 1.32 -12.78 -2.62
C ILE A 131 1.40 -14.21 -2.10
N GLU A 132 0.79 -14.46 -0.96
CA GLU A 132 0.79 -15.79 -0.36
C GLU A 132 -0.60 -16.19 0.08
N ARG A 133 -0.83 -17.48 0.17
CA ARG A 133 -2.12 -17.95 0.63
C ARG A 133 -2.24 -17.73 2.12
N VAL A 134 -3.44 -17.44 2.56
CA VAL A 134 -3.71 -17.29 3.98
C VAL A 134 -4.13 -18.62 4.50
N GLN A 135 -3.52 -19.05 5.59
CA GLN A 135 -3.81 -20.38 6.16
C GLN A 135 -5.01 -20.36 7.08
#